data_6514aa124e3025528c2e4dfd2622cf24
#
_entry.id   6514aa124e3025528c2e4dfd2622cf24
#
_cell.length_a   1.000
_cell.length_b   1.000
_cell.length_c   1.000
_cell.angle_alpha   90.00
_cell.angle_beta   90.00
_cell.angle_gamma   90.00
#
_symmetry.space_group_name_H-M   'P 1'
#
loop_
_entity.id
_entity.type
_entity.pdbx_description
1 polymer ?
#
loop_
_entity_poly.entity_id
_entity_poly.type
_entity_poly.pdbx_seq_one_letter_code
_entity_poly.pdbx_strand_id
1 'polypeptide(L)'
;LSQSGLLGFLFILLALGLFLNVRMAFWVSLGIPISFLGLFFVLWLFGISINQMSLFGMILVVGILVDDGIIIGESIFSHYELGKKPIHAAIDGTAEVIKPVSIAVLTTMIAFVPYFYFYGQLGNYVWQVGAVVIISLAFSLIEAIIILPGHLGHFGLKADNPTSDSSTGKFRMNIQRYIDILVNHIYRKILSFCLEFRWAVAASVITLILIIAGLFMGTHVKAQFFPDMEFPFARITVEMPAGVAAEVASQVRYDVIDKALEFAQIKEKE
;
A
#
# COMPACT_ATOMS: atom_id res chain seq x y z
N LEU A 1 -13.83 5.07 -9.54
CA LEU A 1 -12.71 5.46 -8.69
C LEU A 1 -13.17 6.08 -7.37
N SER A 2 -14.05 7.10 -7.37
CA SER A 2 -14.52 7.73 -6.13
C SER A 2 -15.28 6.77 -5.22
N GLN A 3 -16.16 5.93 -5.76
CA GLN A 3 -16.90 4.92 -4.98
C GLN A 3 -15.98 3.85 -4.40
N SER A 4 -15.01 3.35 -5.19
CA SER A 4 -14.05 2.34 -4.71
C SER A 4 -13.11 2.90 -3.65
N GLY A 5 -12.68 4.16 -3.79
CA GLY A 5 -11.88 4.85 -2.79
C GLY A 5 -12.62 5.07 -1.48
N LEU A 6 -13.89 5.49 -1.54
CA LEU A 6 -14.73 5.65 -0.35
C LEU A 6 -14.98 4.32 0.36
N LEU A 7 -15.29 3.26 -0.39
CA LEU A 7 -15.45 1.91 0.16
C LEU A 7 -14.16 1.43 0.84
N GLY A 8 -12.99 1.60 0.19
CA GLY A 8 -11.69 1.26 0.77
C GLY A 8 -11.44 2.01 2.08
N PHE A 9 -11.70 3.31 2.12
CA PHE A 9 -11.57 4.12 3.32
C PHE A 9 -12.50 3.64 4.45
N LEU A 10 -13.76 3.32 4.13
CA LEU A 10 -14.72 2.77 5.10
C LEU A 10 -14.27 1.41 5.64
N PHE A 11 -13.71 0.54 4.80
CA PHE A 11 -13.16 -0.74 5.26
C PHE A 11 -11.98 -0.56 6.20
N ILE A 12 -11.07 0.38 5.91
CA ILE A 12 -9.93 0.70 6.78
C ILE A 12 -10.46 1.22 8.13
N LEU A 13 -11.37 2.17 8.11
CA LEU A 13 -11.96 2.75 9.32
C LEU A 13 -12.68 1.68 10.16
N LEU A 14 -13.38 0.75 9.52
CA LEU A 14 -14.05 -0.36 10.16
C LEU A 14 -13.04 -1.34 10.76
N ALA A 15 -12.01 -1.72 10.01
CA ALA A 15 -10.96 -2.60 10.48
C ALA A 15 -10.22 -1.98 11.68
N LEU A 16 -9.79 -0.72 11.57
CA LEU A 16 -9.15 -0.03 12.68
C LEU A 16 -10.06 0.12 13.91
N GLY A 17 -11.35 0.42 13.69
CA GLY A 17 -12.33 0.54 14.77
C GLY A 17 -12.61 -0.78 15.52
N LEU A 18 -12.32 -1.93 14.91
CA LEU A 18 -12.42 -3.24 15.57
C LEU A 18 -11.26 -3.49 16.55
N PHE A 19 -10.07 -3.01 16.24
CA PHE A 19 -8.86 -3.26 17.02
C PHE A 19 -8.49 -2.10 17.92
N LEU A 20 -8.66 -0.87 17.46
CA LEU A 20 -8.33 0.35 18.17
C LEU A 20 -9.59 0.99 18.80
N ASN A 21 -9.35 1.97 19.69
CA ASN A 21 -10.43 2.83 20.16
C ASN A 21 -11.05 3.60 18.98
N VAL A 22 -12.38 3.65 18.88
CA VAL A 22 -13.12 4.26 17.75
C VAL A 22 -12.64 5.69 17.45
N ARG A 23 -12.33 6.47 18.48
CA ARG A 23 -11.81 7.83 18.29
C ARG A 23 -10.40 7.83 17.69
N MET A 24 -9.56 6.96 18.19
CA MET A 24 -8.20 6.78 17.67
C MET A 24 -8.24 6.28 16.23
N ALA A 25 -9.08 5.28 15.93
CA ALA A 25 -9.29 4.78 14.57
C ALA A 25 -9.73 5.89 13.60
N PHE A 26 -10.63 6.78 14.05
CA PHE A 26 -11.07 7.91 13.25
C PHE A 26 -9.92 8.89 12.94
N TRP A 27 -9.13 9.30 13.95
CA TRP A 27 -8.04 10.24 13.75
C TRP A 27 -6.90 9.65 12.92
N VAL A 28 -6.53 8.40 13.17
CA VAL A 28 -5.52 7.68 12.34
C VAL A 28 -6.00 7.53 10.90
N SER A 29 -7.27 7.19 10.68
CA SER A 29 -7.82 7.08 9.30
C SER A 29 -7.82 8.41 8.56
N LEU A 30 -8.02 9.53 9.27
CA LEU A 30 -7.93 10.88 8.68
C LEU A 30 -6.53 11.21 8.16
N GLY A 31 -5.50 10.57 8.67
CA GLY A 31 -4.14 10.70 8.16
C GLY A 31 -4.00 10.36 6.67
N ILE A 32 -4.80 9.38 6.16
CA ILE A 32 -4.77 9.00 4.74
C ILE A 32 -5.17 10.18 3.83
N PRO A 33 -6.38 10.76 3.96
CA PRO A 33 -6.78 11.88 3.11
C PRO A 33 -5.88 13.11 3.30
N ILE A 34 -5.35 13.37 4.50
CA ILE A 34 -4.42 14.47 4.76
C ILE A 34 -3.12 14.26 3.98
N SER A 35 -2.55 13.05 4.02
CA SER A 35 -1.33 12.71 3.29
C SER A 35 -1.53 12.80 1.78
N PHE A 36 -2.70 12.39 1.27
CA PHE A 36 -3.03 12.53 -0.15
C PHE A 36 -3.28 13.98 -0.57
N LEU A 37 -3.85 14.82 0.29
CA LEU A 37 -3.94 16.25 0.01
C LEU A 37 -2.54 16.87 -0.15
N GLY A 38 -1.60 16.51 0.70
CA GLY A 38 -0.20 16.89 0.55
C GLY A 38 0.43 16.38 -0.74
N LEU A 39 0.17 15.11 -1.09
CA LEU A 39 0.59 14.53 -2.36
C LEU A 39 0.04 15.33 -3.54
N PHE A 40 -1.26 15.57 -3.60
CA PHE A 40 -1.89 16.31 -4.71
C PHE A 40 -1.37 17.73 -4.84
N PHE A 41 -1.09 18.40 -3.73
CA PHE A 41 -0.48 19.71 -3.74
C PHE A 41 0.90 19.68 -4.42
N VAL A 42 1.74 18.70 -4.10
CA VAL A 42 3.07 18.54 -4.71
C VAL A 42 2.97 18.14 -6.19
N LEU A 43 2.05 17.21 -6.54
CA LEU A 43 1.83 16.83 -7.94
C LEU A 43 1.42 18.04 -8.78
N TRP A 44 0.53 18.89 -8.25
CA TRP A 44 0.12 20.15 -8.90
C TRP A 44 1.29 21.11 -9.06
N LEU A 45 2.12 21.29 -8.02
CA LEU A 45 3.25 22.22 -8.03
C LEU A 45 4.31 21.83 -9.08
N PHE A 46 4.56 20.54 -9.26
CA PHE A 46 5.54 20.02 -10.22
C PHE A 46 4.94 19.66 -11.58
N GLY A 47 3.66 19.90 -11.80
CA GLY A 47 2.98 19.57 -13.06
C GLY A 47 2.92 18.07 -13.38
N ILE A 48 2.95 17.22 -12.36
CA ILE A 48 2.88 15.76 -12.52
C ILE A 48 1.42 15.37 -12.68
N SER A 49 1.09 14.68 -13.79
CA SER A 49 -0.27 14.26 -14.08
C SER A 49 -0.71 13.07 -13.24
N ILE A 50 -1.99 13.05 -12.86
CA ILE A 50 -2.62 11.87 -12.29
C ILE A 50 -2.98 10.92 -13.44
N ASN A 51 -2.32 9.78 -13.49
CA ASN A 51 -2.51 8.75 -14.51
C ASN A 51 -2.53 7.35 -13.87
N GLN A 52 -2.60 6.30 -14.70
CA GLN A 52 -2.70 4.94 -14.23
C GLN A 52 -1.52 4.52 -13.32
N MET A 53 -0.30 5.00 -13.60
CA MET A 53 0.88 4.68 -12.79
C MET A 53 0.87 5.40 -11.45
N SER A 54 0.50 6.68 -11.43
CA SER A 54 0.35 7.43 -10.17
C SER A 54 -0.79 6.87 -9.31
N LEU A 55 -1.90 6.44 -9.91
CA LEU A 55 -2.98 5.75 -9.20
C LEU A 55 -2.52 4.42 -8.62
N PHE A 56 -1.73 3.65 -9.36
CA PHE A 56 -1.13 2.42 -8.85
C PHE A 56 -0.23 2.69 -7.63
N GLY A 57 0.62 3.73 -7.70
CA GLY A 57 1.41 4.18 -6.56
C GLY A 57 0.56 4.57 -5.35
N MET A 58 -0.56 5.27 -5.56
CA MET A 58 -1.49 5.63 -4.49
C MET A 58 -2.13 4.40 -3.83
N ILE A 59 -2.57 3.43 -4.61
CA ILE A 59 -3.13 2.17 -4.08
C ILE A 59 -2.10 1.42 -3.25
N LEU A 60 -0.87 1.34 -3.75
CA LEU A 60 0.23 0.65 -3.08
C LEU A 60 0.56 1.30 -1.73
N VAL A 61 0.58 2.62 -1.67
CA VAL A 61 0.99 3.34 -0.45
C VAL A 61 -0.09 3.41 0.62
N VAL A 62 -1.38 3.27 0.28
CA VAL A 62 -2.50 3.36 1.25
C VAL A 62 -2.30 2.44 2.46
N GLY A 63 -1.88 1.20 2.22
CA GLY A 63 -1.63 0.24 3.31
C GLY A 63 -0.46 0.65 4.21
N ILE A 64 0.57 1.26 3.64
CA ILE A 64 1.78 1.68 4.37
C ILE A 64 1.49 2.94 5.20
N LEU A 65 0.66 3.87 4.68
CA LEU A 65 0.33 5.14 5.35
C LEU A 65 -0.34 4.94 6.72
N VAL A 66 -1.13 3.89 6.87
CA VAL A 66 -1.91 3.64 8.09
C VAL A 66 -1.02 3.13 9.23
N ASP A 67 0.00 2.36 8.92
CA ASP A 67 0.83 1.68 9.91
C ASP A 67 1.55 2.64 10.84
N ASP A 68 2.07 3.75 10.32
CA ASP A 68 2.78 4.76 11.11
C ASP A 68 1.85 5.43 12.14
N GLY A 69 0.65 5.80 11.68
CA GLY A 69 -0.38 6.39 12.52
C GLY A 69 -0.88 5.44 13.62
N ILE A 70 -0.97 4.14 13.33
CA ILE A 70 -1.36 3.12 14.30
C ILE A 70 -0.32 3.04 15.42
N ILE A 71 0.96 2.92 15.09
CA ILE A 71 2.05 2.77 16.08
C ILE A 71 2.09 3.98 17.01
N ILE A 72 2.04 5.20 16.45
CA ILE A 72 2.05 6.43 17.25
C ILE A 72 0.77 6.56 18.08
N GLY A 73 -0.40 6.29 17.48
CA GLY A 73 -1.68 6.35 18.18
C GLY A 73 -1.75 5.36 19.34
N GLU A 74 -1.28 4.13 19.13
CA GLU A 74 -1.26 3.09 20.18
C GLU A 74 -0.31 3.43 21.32
N SER A 75 0.88 3.96 21.03
CA SER A 75 1.82 4.43 22.05
C SER A 75 1.22 5.59 22.87
N ILE A 76 0.58 6.56 22.23
CA ILE A 76 -0.14 7.65 22.91
C ILE A 76 -1.23 7.10 23.81
N PHE A 77 -2.03 6.15 23.30
CA PHE A 77 -3.14 5.55 24.06
C PHE A 77 -2.64 4.75 25.25
N SER A 78 -1.56 4.00 25.11
CA SER A 78 -0.91 3.27 26.21
C SER A 78 -0.48 4.22 27.33
N HIS A 79 0.16 5.34 27.00
CA HIS A 79 0.50 6.36 28.00
C HIS A 79 -0.71 7.00 28.67
N TYR A 80 -1.82 7.15 27.95
CA TYR A 80 -3.07 7.63 28.50
C TYR A 80 -3.69 6.61 29.47
N GLU A 81 -3.68 5.32 29.15
CA GLU A 81 -4.14 4.26 30.04
C GLU A 81 -3.32 4.16 31.33
N LEU A 82 -2.05 4.54 31.29
CA LEU A 82 -1.19 4.68 32.48
C LEU A 82 -1.57 5.89 33.38
N GLY A 83 -2.63 6.62 33.04
CA GLY A 83 -3.16 7.74 33.84
C GLY A 83 -2.55 9.11 33.53
N LYS A 84 -1.78 9.26 32.47
CA LYS A 84 -1.28 10.58 32.06
C LYS A 84 -2.40 11.45 31.47
N LYS A 85 -2.27 12.77 31.65
CA LYS A 85 -3.16 13.72 30.96
C LYS A 85 -3.00 13.60 29.45
N PRO A 86 -4.07 13.80 28.63
CA PRO A 86 -4.06 13.57 27.19
C PRO A 86 -2.88 14.25 26.46
N ILE A 87 -2.58 15.51 26.78
CA ILE A 87 -1.47 16.26 26.18
C ILE A 87 -0.11 15.62 26.54
N HIS A 88 0.10 15.23 27.78
CA HIS A 88 1.35 14.59 28.20
C HIS A 88 1.47 13.17 27.63
N ALA A 89 0.37 12.45 27.54
CA ALA A 89 0.34 11.14 26.88
C ALA A 89 0.69 11.26 25.40
N ALA A 90 0.20 12.29 24.70
CA ALA A 90 0.53 12.55 23.30
C ALA A 90 2.03 12.88 23.10
N ILE A 91 2.59 13.71 23.97
CA ILE A 91 4.02 14.08 23.89
C ILE A 91 4.89 12.86 24.18
N ASP A 92 4.69 12.20 25.30
CA ASP A 92 5.53 11.09 25.76
C ASP A 92 5.39 9.87 24.84
N GLY A 93 4.17 9.51 24.43
CA GLY A 93 3.91 8.40 23.55
C GLY A 93 4.53 8.62 22.15
N THR A 94 4.40 9.83 21.61
CA THR A 94 5.06 10.13 20.32
C THR A 94 6.60 10.11 20.48
N ALA A 95 7.14 10.68 21.55
CA ALA A 95 8.58 10.73 21.77
C ALA A 95 9.21 9.33 21.90
N GLU A 96 8.48 8.36 22.44
CA GLU A 96 8.94 6.98 22.58
C GLU A 96 9.16 6.30 21.22
N VAL A 97 8.24 6.49 20.28
CA VAL A 97 8.21 5.74 19.01
C VAL A 97 8.67 6.55 17.78
N ILE A 98 8.92 7.86 17.92
CA ILE A 98 9.30 8.73 16.79
C ILE A 98 10.55 8.23 16.05
N LYS A 99 11.57 7.76 16.78
CA LYS A 99 12.83 7.28 16.18
C LYS A 99 12.62 6.01 15.33
N PRO A 100 12.04 4.91 15.87
CA PRO A 100 11.81 3.70 15.07
C PRO A 100 10.85 3.96 13.91
N VAL A 101 9.78 4.73 14.09
CA VAL A 101 8.83 5.05 13.01
C VAL A 101 9.52 5.86 11.91
N SER A 102 10.25 6.94 12.25
CA SER A 102 10.96 7.73 11.25
C SER A 102 11.98 6.90 10.47
N ILE A 103 12.72 6.01 11.13
CA ILE A 103 13.69 5.14 10.46
C ILE A 103 12.97 4.17 9.51
N ALA A 104 11.86 3.58 9.92
CA ALA A 104 11.07 2.66 9.10
C ALA A 104 10.56 3.35 7.83
N VAL A 105 9.95 4.54 7.98
CA VAL A 105 9.45 5.33 6.85
C VAL A 105 10.58 5.73 5.90
N LEU A 106 11.70 6.25 6.43
CA LEU A 106 12.86 6.62 5.62
C LEU A 106 13.44 5.42 4.87
N THR A 107 13.52 4.25 5.52
CA THR A 107 13.99 3.02 4.87
C THR A 107 13.06 2.63 3.72
N THR A 108 11.75 2.74 3.91
CA THR A 108 10.76 2.49 2.85
C THR A 108 10.91 3.50 1.71
N MET A 109 11.07 4.79 2.00
CA MET A 109 11.33 5.80 0.97
C MET A 109 12.58 5.47 0.15
N ILE A 110 13.69 5.08 0.81
CA ILE A 110 14.93 4.70 0.15
C ILE A 110 14.72 3.48 -0.75
N ALA A 111 13.90 2.50 -0.35
CA ALA A 111 13.58 1.33 -1.18
C ALA A 111 12.84 1.70 -2.49
N PHE A 112 12.17 2.85 -2.55
CA PHE A 112 11.52 3.36 -3.75
C PHE A 112 12.41 4.27 -4.62
N VAL A 113 13.59 4.69 -4.13
CA VAL A 113 14.54 5.50 -4.92
C VAL A 113 14.99 4.83 -6.23
N PRO A 114 15.22 3.52 -6.30
CA PRO A 114 15.57 2.84 -7.55
C PRO A 114 14.58 3.05 -8.70
N TYR A 115 13.31 3.37 -8.42
CA TYR A 115 12.28 3.65 -9.44
C TYR A 115 12.64 4.85 -10.33
N PHE A 116 13.47 5.76 -9.88
CA PHE A 116 13.94 6.91 -10.66
C PHE A 116 15.11 6.58 -11.60
N TYR A 117 15.74 5.42 -11.43
CA TYR A 117 16.91 5.00 -12.22
C TYR A 117 16.57 4.01 -13.32
N PHE A 118 15.31 3.69 -13.54
CA PHE A 118 14.91 2.90 -14.69
C PHE A 118 15.06 3.69 -15.99
N TYR A 119 15.70 3.08 -17.00
CA TYR A 119 15.95 3.68 -18.30
C TYR A 119 14.93 3.24 -19.35
N GLY A 120 14.83 4.02 -20.43
CA GLY A 120 13.98 3.71 -21.58
C GLY A 120 12.50 3.98 -21.33
N GLN A 121 11.67 3.41 -22.19
CA GLN A 121 10.21 3.64 -22.17
C GLN A 121 9.57 3.26 -20.83
N LEU A 122 10.07 2.19 -20.22
CA LEU A 122 9.60 1.76 -18.90
C LEU A 122 9.89 2.81 -17.82
N GLY A 123 11.08 3.38 -17.80
CA GLY A 123 11.46 4.42 -16.84
C GLY A 123 10.54 5.63 -16.87
N ASN A 124 10.07 6.03 -18.05
CA ASN A 124 9.16 7.16 -18.23
C ASN A 124 7.80 6.98 -17.56
N TYR A 125 7.42 5.75 -17.22
CA TYR A 125 6.16 5.46 -16.52
C TYR A 125 6.38 5.12 -15.06
N VAL A 126 7.40 4.33 -14.77
CA VAL A 126 7.61 3.71 -13.45
C VAL A 126 8.07 4.72 -12.39
N TRP A 127 8.85 5.76 -12.77
CA TRP A 127 9.30 6.80 -11.83
C TRP A 127 8.16 7.48 -11.07
N GLN A 128 6.97 7.59 -11.69
CA GLN A 128 5.81 8.20 -11.07
C GLN A 128 5.29 7.42 -9.87
N VAL A 129 5.41 6.09 -9.89
CA VAL A 129 5.09 5.23 -8.76
C VAL A 129 6.00 5.56 -7.57
N GLY A 130 7.32 5.61 -7.83
CA GLY A 130 8.29 5.98 -6.80
C GLY A 130 8.05 7.39 -6.23
N ALA A 131 7.79 8.36 -7.09
CA ALA A 131 7.49 9.73 -6.68
C ALA A 131 6.25 9.82 -5.78
N VAL A 132 5.14 9.21 -6.21
CA VAL A 132 3.89 9.19 -5.45
C VAL A 132 4.08 8.56 -4.08
N VAL A 133 4.76 7.41 -4.01
CA VAL A 133 4.99 6.71 -2.73
C VAL A 133 5.86 7.56 -1.80
N ILE A 134 6.99 8.07 -2.27
CA ILE A 134 7.92 8.86 -1.45
C ILE A 134 7.25 10.14 -0.95
N ILE A 135 6.52 10.87 -1.80
CA ILE A 135 5.84 12.11 -1.41
C ILE A 135 4.73 11.80 -0.39
N SER A 136 3.91 10.77 -0.63
CA SER A 136 2.85 10.38 0.30
C SER A 136 3.41 9.98 1.67
N LEU A 137 4.49 9.21 1.71
CA LEU A 137 5.15 8.81 2.96
C LEU A 137 5.76 10.01 3.70
N ALA A 138 6.30 11.01 2.97
CA ALA A 138 6.80 12.24 3.60
C ALA A 138 5.67 12.99 4.32
N PHE A 139 4.51 13.14 3.68
CA PHE A 139 3.35 13.77 4.31
C PHE A 139 2.75 12.93 5.43
N SER A 140 2.73 11.59 5.28
CA SER A 140 2.31 10.67 6.35
C SER A 140 3.18 10.82 7.58
N LEU A 141 4.49 10.92 7.43
CA LEU A 141 5.40 11.08 8.54
C LEU A 141 5.15 12.42 9.28
N ILE A 142 4.93 13.51 8.53
CA ILE A 142 4.58 14.81 9.10
C ILE A 142 3.24 14.73 9.85
N GLU A 143 2.24 14.08 9.24
CA GLU A 143 0.93 13.89 9.83
C GLU A 143 1.02 13.09 11.13
N ALA A 144 1.68 11.95 11.09
CA ALA A 144 1.78 11.03 12.22
C ALA A 144 2.55 11.61 13.41
N ILE A 145 3.58 12.44 13.15
CA ILE A 145 4.43 13.02 14.21
C ILE A 145 3.86 14.34 14.76
N ILE A 146 3.18 15.14 13.93
CA ILE A 146 2.77 16.50 14.31
C ILE A 146 1.26 16.61 14.46
N ILE A 147 0.50 16.19 13.43
CA ILE A 147 -0.93 16.44 13.34
C ILE A 147 -1.70 15.47 14.24
N LEU A 148 -1.41 14.17 14.14
CA LEU A 148 -2.09 13.14 14.90
C LEU A 148 -1.93 13.32 16.42
N PRO A 149 -0.72 13.55 17.00
CA PRO A 149 -0.59 13.80 18.43
C PRO A 149 -1.33 15.07 18.89
N GLY A 150 -1.34 16.11 18.05
CA GLY A 150 -2.09 17.33 18.30
C GLY A 150 -3.59 17.05 18.45
N HIS A 151 -4.16 16.27 17.56
CA HIS A 151 -5.58 15.90 17.61
C HIS A 151 -5.89 15.00 18.81
N LEU A 152 -5.11 13.96 19.08
CA LEU A 152 -5.33 13.06 20.19
C LEU A 152 -5.14 13.76 21.55
N GLY A 153 -4.18 14.68 21.65
CA GLY A 153 -3.95 15.44 22.88
C GLY A 153 -5.06 16.45 23.21
N HIS A 154 -5.68 17.07 22.20
CA HIS A 154 -6.68 18.12 22.41
C HIS A 154 -8.12 17.61 22.43
N PHE A 155 -8.48 16.69 21.54
CA PHE A 155 -9.86 16.18 21.40
C PHE A 155 -10.20 15.03 22.36
N GLY A 156 -9.30 14.72 23.27
CA GLY A 156 -9.52 13.85 24.42
C GLY A 156 -9.67 12.39 24.07
N LEU A 157 -8.67 11.62 24.46
CA LEU A 157 -8.80 10.19 24.61
C LEU A 157 -9.81 9.96 25.74
N LYS A 158 -10.94 9.31 25.48
CA LYS A 158 -11.78 8.75 26.56
C LYS A 158 -11.38 7.30 26.71
N ALA A 159 -11.02 6.92 27.94
CA ALA A 159 -11.02 5.51 28.29
C ALA A 159 -12.44 4.99 28.03
N ASP A 160 -12.59 4.05 27.13
CA ASP A 160 -13.85 3.36 26.96
C ASP A 160 -14.10 2.61 28.25
N ASN A 161 -15.06 3.06 29.06
CA ASN A 161 -15.53 2.29 30.21
C ASN A 161 -16.15 1.00 29.65
N PRO A 162 -15.54 -0.18 29.89
CA PRO A 162 -16.07 -1.45 29.39
C PRO A 162 -17.46 -1.80 29.98
N THR A 163 -17.95 -1.00 30.91
CA THR A 163 -19.22 -1.14 31.55
C THR A 163 -20.40 -0.45 30.84
N SER A 164 -20.17 0.22 29.71
CA SER A 164 -21.30 0.75 28.95
C SER A 164 -22.07 -0.40 28.31
N ASP A 165 -23.30 -0.54 28.68
CA ASP A 165 -24.29 -1.57 28.26
C ASP A 165 -24.65 -1.47 26.74
N SER A 166 -23.83 -0.79 25.95
CA SER A 166 -24.03 -0.63 24.53
C SER A 166 -23.66 -1.93 23.81
N SER A 167 -24.45 -2.33 22.81
CA SER A 167 -24.21 -3.53 21.99
C SER A 167 -22.82 -3.51 21.34
N THR A 168 -22.28 -2.34 21.05
CA THR A 168 -20.94 -2.11 20.52
C THR A 168 -19.84 -2.48 21.51
N GLY A 169 -20.05 -2.19 22.81
CA GLY A 169 -19.11 -2.58 23.87
C GLY A 169 -19.03 -4.09 24.05
N LYS A 170 -20.16 -4.80 23.99
CA LYS A 170 -20.21 -6.27 24.09
C LYS A 170 -19.54 -6.95 22.89
N PHE A 171 -19.72 -6.43 21.67
CA PHE A 171 -19.09 -6.95 20.47
C PHE A 171 -17.56 -6.79 20.52
N ARG A 172 -17.07 -5.63 20.92
CA ARG A 172 -15.64 -5.35 21.08
C ARG A 172 -15.00 -6.21 22.17
N MET A 173 -15.68 -6.39 23.31
CA MET A 173 -15.23 -7.26 24.39
C MET A 173 -15.11 -8.73 23.95
N ASN A 174 -16.01 -9.21 23.09
CA ASN A 174 -15.90 -10.54 22.50
C ASN A 174 -14.70 -10.67 21.57
N ILE A 175 -14.45 -9.67 20.70
CA ILE A 175 -13.28 -9.66 19.82
C ILE A 175 -12.01 -9.66 20.66
N GLN A 176 -11.92 -8.81 21.67
CA GLN A 176 -10.76 -8.73 22.55
C GLN A 176 -10.51 -10.07 23.26
N ARG A 177 -11.56 -10.73 23.71
CA ARG A 177 -11.47 -12.09 24.31
C ARG A 177 -10.92 -13.13 23.31
N TYR A 178 -11.34 -13.09 22.04
CA TYR A 178 -10.78 -13.96 20.99
C TYR A 178 -9.31 -13.65 20.73
N ILE A 179 -8.94 -12.39 20.69
CA ILE A 179 -7.53 -11.97 20.53
C ILE A 179 -6.70 -12.45 21.72
N ASP A 180 -7.19 -12.29 22.97
CA ASP A 180 -6.51 -12.75 24.17
C ASP A 180 -6.30 -14.28 24.17
N ILE A 181 -7.30 -15.04 23.71
CA ILE A 181 -7.19 -16.49 23.56
C ILE A 181 -6.13 -16.83 22.50
N LEU A 182 -6.16 -16.17 21.36
CA LEU A 182 -5.18 -16.39 20.28
C LEU A 182 -3.76 -16.06 20.73
N VAL A 183 -3.59 -14.92 21.41
CA VAL A 183 -2.28 -14.50 21.92
C VAL A 183 -1.79 -15.43 23.02
N ASN A 184 -2.59 -15.73 24.02
CA ASN A 184 -2.13 -16.50 25.19
C ASN A 184 -2.03 -18.00 24.92
N HIS A 185 -2.89 -18.57 24.08
CA HIS A 185 -2.90 -20.04 23.85
C HIS A 185 -2.15 -20.47 22.60
N ILE A 186 -2.17 -19.66 21.53
CA ILE A 186 -1.54 -20.04 20.25
C ILE A 186 -0.21 -19.33 20.10
N TYR A 187 -0.23 -18.01 20.03
CA TYR A 187 0.97 -17.20 19.74
C TYR A 187 2.08 -17.43 20.77
N ARG A 188 1.73 -17.38 22.07
CA ARG A 188 2.70 -17.58 23.15
C ARG A 188 3.37 -18.96 23.09
N LYS A 189 2.62 -20.03 22.73
CA LYS A 189 3.19 -21.38 22.56
C LYS A 189 4.12 -21.45 21.37
N ILE A 190 3.71 -20.89 20.22
CA ILE A 190 4.54 -20.84 19.02
C ILE A 190 5.81 -20.04 19.31
N LEU A 191 5.67 -18.87 19.91
CA LEU A 191 6.81 -18.02 20.24
C LEU A 191 7.79 -18.69 21.19
N SER A 192 7.30 -19.35 22.27
CA SER A 192 8.16 -20.07 23.20
C SER A 192 8.89 -21.23 22.51
N PHE A 193 8.21 -21.98 21.64
CA PHE A 193 8.82 -23.02 20.82
C PHE A 193 9.90 -22.45 19.89
N CYS A 194 9.63 -21.35 19.21
CA CYS A 194 10.59 -20.70 18.32
C CYS A 194 11.82 -20.20 19.08
N LEU A 195 11.65 -19.67 20.29
CA LEU A 195 12.76 -19.19 21.11
C LEU A 195 13.60 -20.35 21.70
N GLU A 196 12.96 -21.43 22.10
CA GLU A 196 13.62 -22.63 22.61
C GLU A 196 14.44 -23.31 21.51
N PHE A 197 13.84 -23.48 20.31
CA PHE A 197 14.47 -24.10 19.15
C PHE A 197 14.99 -23.09 18.12
N ARG A 198 15.56 -21.97 18.59
CA ARG A 198 15.99 -20.84 17.73
C ARG A 198 16.86 -21.24 16.53
N TRP A 199 17.76 -22.24 16.72
CA TRP A 199 18.63 -22.71 15.65
C TRP A 199 17.87 -23.54 14.60
N ALA A 200 16.90 -24.33 15.01
CA ALA A 200 16.04 -25.09 14.10
C ALA A 200 15.15 -24.14 13.29
N VAL A 201 14.62 -23.09 13.91
CA VAL A 201 13.85 -22.04 13.23
C VAL A 201 14.72 -21.30 12.22
N ALA A 202 15.94 -20.90 12.60
CA ALA A 202 16.88 -20.26 11.67
C ALA A 202 17.22 -21.19 10.48
N ALA A 203 17.49 -22.48 10.75
CA ALA A 203 17.74 -23.46 9.70
C ALA A 203 16.53 -23.66 8.78
N SER A 204 15.31 -23.67 9.31
CA SER A 204 14.09 -23.80 8.51
C SER A 204 13.90 -22.61 7.55
N VAL A 205 14.18 -21.38 8.00
CA VAL A 205 14.13 -20.18 7.15
C VAL A 205 15.17 -20.25 6.03
N ILE A 206 16.42 -20.64 6.35
CA ILE A 206 17.48 -20.80 5.34
C ILE A 206 17.09 -21.89 4.33
N THR A 207 16.56 -23.02 4.81
CA THR A 207 16.10 -24.10 3.94
C THR A 207 14.99 -23.63 3.00
N LEU A 208 14.02 -22.86 3.51
CA LEU A 208 12.94 -22.28 2.70
C LEU A 208 13.49 -21.35 1.60
N ILE A 209 14.44 -20.50 1.96
CA ILE A 209 15.11 -19.60 0.98
C ILE A 209 15.82 -20.42 -0.09
N LEU A 210 16.54 -21.48 0.27
CA LEU A 210 17.24 -22.35 -0.68
C LEU A 210 16.25 -23.10 -1.59
N ILE A 211 15.12 -23.58 -1.06
CA ILE A 211 14.07 -24.21 -1.86
C ILE A 211 13.51 -23.21 -2.88
N ILE A 212 13.16 -21.99 -2.44
CA ILE A 212 12.63 -20.94 -3.32
C ILE A 212 13.67 -20.58 -4.41
N ALA A 213 14.93 -20.40 -4.02
CA ALA A 213 16.01 -20.14 -4.98
C ALA A 213 16.17 -21.28 -5.99
N GLY A 214 16.08 -22.54 -5.52
CA GLY A 214 16.11 -23.72 -6.37
C GLY A 214 14.95 -23.80 -7.37
N LEU A 215 13.74 -23.40 -6.96
CA LEU A 215 12.56 -23.34 -7.83
C LEU A 215 12.72 -22.29 -8.93
N PHE A 216 13.30 -21.11 -8.61
CA PHE A 216 13.60 -20.07 -9.60
C PHE A 216 14.72 -20.51 -10.56
N MET A 217 15.82 -21.05 -10.04
CA MET A 217 16.95 -21.51 -10.87
C MET A 217 16.58 -22.76 -11.71
N GLY A 218 15.70 -23.61 -11.20
CA GLY A 218 15.20 -24.81 -11.89
C GLY A 218 14.14 -24.52 -12.97
N THR A 219 13.89 -23.28 -13.31
CA THR A 219 12.86 -22.83 -14.30
C THR A 219 11.42 -23.30 -14.02
N HIS A 220 11.16 -23.81 -12.82
CA HIS A 220 9.80 -24.20 -12.40
C HIS A 220 8.88 -22.99 -12.21
N VAL A 221 9.47 -21.84 -11.84
CA VAL A 221 8.80 -20.54 -11.77
C VAL A 221 9.26 -19.69 -12.95
N LYS A 222 8.37 -19.44 -13.91
CA LYS A 222 8.68 -18.55 -15.04
C LYS A 222 8.67 -17.12 -14.53
N ALA A 223 9.82 -16.46 -14.57
CA ALA A 223 9.92 -15.02 -14.33
C ALA A 223 9.67 -14.27 -15.63
N GLN A 224 8.50 -13.70 -15.79
CA GLN A 224 8.18 -12.78 -16.89
C GLN A 224 7.99 -11.40 -16.30
N PHE A 225 8.67 -10.39 -16.87
CA PHE A 225 8.57 -9.01 -16.40
C PHE A 225 7.21 -8.39 -16.75
N PHE A 226 6.70 -8.71 -17.94
CA PHE A 226 5.33 -8.41 -18.33
C PHE A 226 4.60 -9.72 -18.64
N PRO A 227 3.39 -9.92 -18.09
CA PRO A 227 2.55 -11.02 -18.53
C PRO A 227 2.23 -10.84 -20.02
N ASP A 228 2.03 -11.95 -20.73
CA ASP A 228 1.52 -11.91 -22.09
C ASP A 228 0.13 -11.25 -22.06
N MET A 229 0.08 -9.97 -22.42
CA MET A 229 -1.16 -9.23 -22.50
C MET A 229 -1.80 -9.52 -23.84
N GLU A 230 -2.94 -10.20 -23.82
CA GLU A 230 -3.81 -10.28 -24.99
C GLU A 230 -4.41 -8.89 -25.22
N PHE A 231 -3.84 -8.16 -26.16
CA PHE A 231 -4.41 -6.89 -26.57
C PHE A 231 -5.64 -7.18 -27.45
N PRO A 232 -6.75 -6.46 -27.24
CA PRO A 232 -7.94 -6.62 -28.07
C PRO A 232 -7.76 -6.02 -29.47
N PHE A 233 -6.52 -5.85 -29.93
CA PHE A 233 -6.17 -5.38 -31.25
C PHE A 233 -5.00 -6.19 -31.85
N ALA A 234 -5.09 -6.50 -33.11
CA ALA A 234 -4.00 -7.07 -33.89
C ALA A 234 -3.21 -5.93 -34.54
N ARG A 235 -1.88 -5.95 -34.41
CA ARG A 235 -1.00 -5.03 -35.12
C ARG A 235 -0.40 -5.75 -36.32
N ILE A 236 -0.73 -5.28 -37.51
CA ILE A 236 -0.12 -5.75 -38.75
C ILE A 236 0.98 -4.77 -39.13
N THR A 237 2.24 -5.23 -39.17
CA THR A 237 3.39 -4.44 -39.62
C THR A 237 3.78 -4.92 -40.99
N VAL A 238 3.76 -4.01 -41.97
CA VAL A 238 4.20 -4.29 -43.35
C VAL A 238 5.52 -3.55 -43.58
N GLU A 239 6.59 -4.30 -43.75
CA GLU A 239 7.89 -3.74 -44.08
C GLU A 239 8.06 -3.70 -45.60
N MET A 240 8.42 -2.53 -46.13
CA MET A 240 8.65 -2.34 -47.56
C MET A 240 10.11 -2.02 -47.80
N PRO A 241 10.68 -2.41 -48.99
CA PRO A 241 12.02 -2.03 -49.38
C PRO A 241 12.23 -0.52 -49.42
N ALA A 242 13.45 -0.07 -49.10
CA ALA A 242 13.79 1.34 -49.19
C ALA A 242 13.66 1.86 -50.64
N GLY A 243 12.96 3.00 -50.83
CA GLY A 243 12.77 3.62 -52.15
C GLY A 243 11.39 3.35 -52.77
N VAL A 244 10.48 2.66 -52.09
CA VAL A 244 9.10 2.48 -52.58
C VAL A 244 8.37 3.83 -52.58
N ALA A 245 7.70 4.15 -53.70
CA ALA A 245 6.93 5.36 -53.84
C ALA A 245 5.78 5.43 -52.85
N ALA A 246 5.45 6.62 -52.32
CA ALA A 246 4.43 6.82 -51.28
C ALA A 246 3.03 6.36 -51.75
N GLU A 247 2.74 6.46 -53.03
CA GLU A 247 1.48 5.99 -53.62
C GLU A 247 1.34 4.47 -53.51
N VAL A 248 2.41 3.72 -53.81
CA VAL A 248 2.44 2.24 -53.73
C VAL A 248 2.29 1.82 -52.24
N ALA A 249 2.99 2.49 -51.35
CA ALA A 249 2.90 2.23 -49.91
C ALA A 249 1.49 2.48 -49.37
N SER A 250 0.82 3.53 -49.84
CA SER A 250 -0.58 3.82 -49.46
C SER A 250 -1.55 2.78 -50.01
N GLN A 251 -1.33 2.29 -51.20
CA GLN A 251 -2.19 1.27 -51.85
C GLN A 251 -2.10 -0.06 -51.10
N VAL A 252 -0.87 -0.52 -50.78
CA VAL A 252 -0.67 -1.73 -49.99
C VAL A 252 -1.30 -1.61 -48.58
N ARG A 253 -1.22 -0.43 -47.97
CA ARG A 253 -1.87 -0.17 -46.68
C ARG A 253 -3.40 -0.35 -46.79
N TYR A 254 -4.06 0.19 -47.81
CA TYR A 254 -5.49 0.04 -48.00
C TYR A 254 -5.87 -1.41 -48.28
N ASP A 255 -5.14 -2.13 -49.12
CA ASP A 255 -5.36 -3.54 -49.40
C ASP A 255 -5.26 -4.42 -48.16
N VAL A 256 -4.31 -4.12 -47.26
CA VAL A 256 -4.15 -4.83 -45.99
C VAL A 256 -5.30 -4.51 -45.03
N ILE A 257 -5.76 -3.24 -44.97
CA ILE A 257 -6.87 -2.83 -44.13
C ILE A 257 -8.17 -3.53 -44.59
N ASP A 258 -8.43 -3.53 -45.92
CA ASP A 258 -9.65 -4.14 -46.46
C ASP A 258 -9.68 -5.66 -46.20
N LYS A 259 -8.57 -6.35 -46.39
CA LYS A 259 -8.47 -7.77 -46.07
C LYS A 259 -8.59 -8.04 -44.56
N ALA A 260 -8.03 -7.19 -43.72
CA ALA A 260 -8.16 -7.35 -42.27
C ALA A 260 -9.59 -7.16 -41.78
N LEU A 261 -10.33 -6.19 -42.38
CA LEU A 261 -11.76 -5.97 -42.10
C LEU A 261 -12.62 -7.12 -42.59
N GLU A 262 -12.35 -7.68 -43.78
CA GLU A 262 -13.02 -8.86 -44.29
C GLU A 262 -12.84 -10.05 -43.34
N PHE A 263 -11.63 -10.28 -42.84
CA PHE A 263 -11.33 -11.36 -41.90
C PHE A 263 -12.04 -11.16 -40.54
N ALA A 264 -12.12 -9.91 -40.05
CA ALA A 264 -12.83 -9.59 -38.82
C ALA A 264 -14.35 -9.85 -38.96
N GLN A 265 -14.95 -9.51 -40.08
CA GLN A 265 -16.38 -9.75 -40.33
C GLN A 265 -16.74 -11.24 -40.48
N ILE A 266 -15.80 -12.07 -40.94
CA ILE A 266 -15.98 -13.53 -41.02
C ILE A 266 -16.02 -14.12 -39.60
N LYS A 267 -15.14 -13.66 -38.70
CA LYS A 267 -15.04 -14.15 -37.33
C LYS A 267 -16.16 -13.69 -36.40
N GLU A 268 -16.86 -12.62 -36.74
CA GLU A 268 -18.03 -12.13 -36.00
C GLU A 268 -19.32 -12.91 -36.35
N LYS A 269 -19.29 -13.74 -37.42
CA LYS A 269 -20.39 -14.58 -37.87
C LYS A 269 -20.28 -16.05 -37.50
N GLU A 270 -19.17 -16.49 -36.94
CA GLU A 270 -18.95 -17.80 -36.30
C GLU A 270 -19.18 -17.72 -34.78
#